data_b49c89f8a1eda395c307df90fdea21aa
#
_entry.id   b49c89f8a1eda395c307df90fdea21aa
#
_cell.length_a   1.000
_cell.length_b   1.000
_cell.length_c   1.000
_cell.angle_alpha   90.00
_cell.angle_beta   90.00
_cell.angle_gamma   90.00
#
_symmetry.space_group_name_H-M   'P 1'
#
loop_
_entity.id
_entity.type
_entity.pdbx_description
1 polymer ?
#
loop_
_entity_poly.entity_id
_entity_poly.type
_entity_poly.pdbx_seq_one_letter_code
_entity_poly.pdbx_strand_id
1 'polypeptide(L)'
;AASVGGDISDRYTPNYSTETLWTNMVKYPANAFPARTPGGYGGTVIYPDNPIGSVLETGFRHFHYRNVQATVTIGEDLSFITKGLRLTETISLYNHQGQYYYKTKDYQRFAPYISDGALQYSTIGTQDTDFTISNTGNNRNAAQSRLNTEIALTYEREFGKHRVSGSFGYHGDKYTIEGT
;
A
#
# COMPACT_ATOMS: atom_id res chain seq x y z
N ALA A 1 -31.83 5.23 1.47
CA ALA A 1 -30.94 4.12 1.21
C ALA A 1 -29.64 4.31 1.98
N ALA A 2 -28.94 3.22 2.34
CA ALA A 2 -27.62 3.29 2.95
C ALA A 2 -26.75 2.16 2.37
N SER A 3 -25.47 2.45 2.14
CA SER A 3 -24.48 1.48 1.73
C SER A 3 -23.18 1.69 2.49
N VAL A 4 -22.54 0.59 2.87
CA VAL A 4 -21.19 0.59 3.48
C VAL A 4 -20.38 -0.47 2.76
N GLY A 5 -19.17 -0.12 2.37
CA GLY A 5 -18.25 -1.02 1.72
C GLY A 5 -16.82 -0.71 2.11
N GLY A 6 -15.92 -1.63 1.85
CA GLY A 6 -14.50 -1.42 2.11
C GLY A 6 -13.67 -2.63 1.74
N ASP A 7 -12.37 -2.42 1.75
CA ASP A 7 -11.37 -3.46 1.55
C ASP A 7 -10.19 -3.29 2.52
N ILE A 8 -9.58 -4.41 2.84
CA ILE A 8 -8.32 -4.47 3.59
C ILE A 8 -7.33 -5.24 2.74
N SER A 9 -6.16 -4.68 2.56
CA SER A 9 -5.07 -5.31 1.81
C SER A 9 -3.82 -5.39 2.67
N ASP A 10 -3.34 -6.60 2.87
CA ASP A 10 -2.07 -6.90 3.51
C ASP A 10 -1.10 -7.46 2.48
N ARG A 11 0.05 -6.81 2.33
CA ARG A 11 1.07 -7.24 1.39
C ARG A 11 2.43 -7.30 2.04
N TYR A 12 3.08 -8.43 1.90
CA TYR A 12 4.47 -8.64 2.29
C TYR A 12 5.36 -8.71 1.05
N THR A 13 6.46 -8.00 1.07
CA THR A 13 7.47 -8.06 0.01
C THR A 13 8.84 -8.20 0.65
N PRO A 14 9.82 -8.85 -0.02
CA PRO A 14 11.19 -8.84 0.45
C PRO A 14 11.67 -7.40 0.66
N ASN A 15 12.54 -7.20 1.64
CA ASN A 15 13.15 -5.89 1.87
C ASN A 15 14.10 -5.48 0.73
N TYR A 16 14.68 -6.46 0.06
CA TYR A 16 15.55 -6.26 -1.10
C TYR A 16 14.73 -5.92 -2.35
N SER A 17 15.05 -4.79 -3.01
CA SER A 17 14.26 -4.33 -4.15
C SER A 17 14.47 -5.20 -5.39
N THR A 18 13.42 -5.39 -6.18
CA THR A 18 13.48 -6.14 -7.44
C THR A 18 14.48 -5.51 -8.42
N GLU A 19 14.57 -4.18 -8.46
CA GLU A 19 15.51 -3.45 -9.31
C GLU A 19 16.97 -3.73 -8.91
N THR A 20 17.28 -3.68 -7.61
CA THR A 20 18.62 -3.98 -7.10
C THR A 20 18.96 -5.44 -7.34
N LEU A 21 18.01 -6.35 -7.11
CA LEU A 21 18.19 -7.78 -7.39
C LEU A 21 18.56 -8.02 -8.85
N TRP A 22 17.77 -7.47 -9.77
CA TRP A 22 18.02 -7.60 -11.20
C TRP A 22 19.37 -7.00 -11.62
N THR A 23 19.69 -5.82 -11.12
CA THR A 23 20.96 -5.15 -11.38
C THR A 23 22.14 -6.00 -10.95
N ASN A 24 22.07 -6.60 -9.75
CA ASN A 24 23.14 -7.45 -9.24
C ASN A 24 23.25 -8.77 -10.03
N MET A 25 22.13 -9.37 -10.39
CA MET A 25 22.13 -10.59 -11.23
C MET A 25 22.78 -10.36 -12.60
N VAL A 26 22.60 -9.18 -13.20
CA VAL A 26 23.20 -8.85 -14.50
C VAL A 26 24.69 -8.46 -14.37
N LYS A 27 25.04 -7.77 -13.29
CA LYS A 27 26.43 -7.31 -13.07
C LYS A 27 27.38 -8.40 -12.61
N TYR A 28 26.88 -9.40 -11.91
CA TYR A 28 27.74 -10.41 -11.31
C TYR A 28 28.14 -11.46 -12.35
N PRO A 29 29.46 -11.72 -12.53
CA PRO A 29 29.91 -12.82 -13.35
C PRO A 29 29.40 -14.16 -12.80
N ALA A 30 29.03 -15.07 -13.69
CA ALA A 30 28.47 -16.38 -13.30
C ALA A 30 29.41 -17.21 -12.42
N ASN A 31 30.72 -16.91 -12.44
CA ASN A 31 31.75 -17.56 -11.64
C ASN A 31 32.24 -16.71 -10.46
N ALA A 32 31.55 -15.63 -10.09
CA ALA A 32 31.95 -14.75 -8.99
C ALA A 32 32.01 -15.50 -7.65
N PHE A 33 31.00 -16.29 -7.38
CA PHE A 33 30.89 -17.14 -6.19
C PHE A 33 29.82 -18.22 -6.38
N PRO A 34 29.86 -19.33 -5.66
CA PRO A 34 28.77 -20.30 -5.65
C PRO A 34 27.54 -19.73 -4.96
N ALA A 35 26.34 -19.97 -5.47
CA ALA A 35 25.09 -19.50 -4.87
C ALA A 35 24.92 -19.96 -3.41
N ARG A 36 25.41 -21.17 -3.11
CA ARG A 36 25.45 -21.77 -1.77
C ARG A 36 26.85 -22.34 -1.47
N THR A 37 27.24 -22.26 -0.22
CA THR A 37 28.44 -22.87 0.34
C THR A 37 28.06 -23.77 1.51
N PRO A 38 28.94 -24.63 2.04
CA PRO A 38 28.67 -25.40 3.24
C PRO A 38 28.26 -24.54 4.46
N GLY A 39 28.74 -23.31 4.55
CA GLY A 39 28.40 -22.37 5.63
C GLY A 39 27.11 -21.56 5.38
N GLY A 40 26.60 -21.49 4.15
CA GLY A 40 25.44 -20.66 3.82
C GLY A 40 25.52 -20.05 2.42
N TYR A 41 25.28 -18.76 2.30
CA TYR A 41 25.29 -18.05 1.02
C TYR A 41 26.70 -17.65 0.60
N GLY A 42 27.03 -17.86 -0.67
CA GLY A 42 28.30 -17.40 -1.23
C GLY A 42 28.31 -15.88 -1.42
N GLY A 43 29.52 -15.31 -1.38
CA GLY A 43 29.76 -13.89 -1.67
C GLY A 43 31.26 -13.63 -1.77
N THR A 44 31.63 -12.44 -2.21
CA THR A 44 33.03 -11.95 -2.20
C THR A 44 33.04 -10.50 -1.74
N VAL A 45 34.24 -9.99 -1.42
CA VAL A 45 34.39 -8.56 -1.06
C VAL A 45 33.96 -7.63 -2.20
N ILE A 46 34.15 -8.05 -3.47
CA ILE A 46 33.78 -7.28 -4.65
C ILE A 46 32.28 -7.42 -4.95
N TYR A 47 31.74 -8.60 -4.73
CA TYR A 47 30.32 -8.93 -4.95
C TYR A 47 29.70 -9.43 -3.64
N PRO A 48 29.39 -8.50 -2.71
CA PRO A 48 28.99 -8.90 -1.36
C PRO A 48 27.57 -9.43 -1.26
N ASP A 49 26.69 -9.08 -2.20
CA ASP A 49 25.29 -9.44 -2.13
C ASP A 49 25.01 -10.74 -2.88
N ASN A 50 24.59 -11.76 -2.16
CA ASN A 50 24.05 -12.96 -2.79
C ASN A 50 22.59 -12.76 -3.16
N PRO A 51 22.18 -12.85 -4.44
CA PRO A 51 20.80 -12.58 -4.85
C PRO A 51 19.75 -13.41 -4.08
N ILE A 52 20.04 -14.67 -3.81
CA ILE A 52 19.15 -15.57 -3.06
C ILE A 52 19.11 -15.15 -1.58
N GLY A 53 20.29 -14.97 -0.96
CA GLY A 53 20.40 -14.55 0.43
C GLY A 53 19.75 -13.19 0.67
N SER A 54 19.96 -12.25 -0.24
CA SER A 54 19.37 -10.91 -0.14
C SER A 54 17.85 -10.93 -0.16
N VAL A 55 17.22 -11.82 -0.91
CA VAL A 55 15.76 -11.94 -0.93
C VAL A 55 15.23 -12.64 0.31
N LEU A 56 15.91 -13.69 0.78
CA LEU A 56 15.40 -14.56 1.85
C LEU A 56 15.78 -14.09 3.26
N GLU A 57 16.94 -13.44 3.43
CA GLU A 57 17.52 -13.17 4.73
C GLU A 57 17.46 -11.70 5.17
N THR A 58 17.33 -10.75 4.25
CA THR A 58 17.38 -9.31 4.62
C THR A 58 16.10 -8.78 5.26
N GLY A 59 15.08 -9.62 5.41
CA GLY A 59 13.82 -9.25 6.01
C GLY A 59 12.74 -8.90 4.99
N PHE A 60 11.75 -8.15 5.45
CA PHE A 60 10.56 -7.86 4.62
C PHE A 60 9.98 -6.48 4.89
N ARG A 61 9.17 -6.03 3.95
CA ARG A 61 8.29 -4.86 4.06
C ARG A 61 6.86 -5.34 4.18
N HIS A 62 6.14 -4.82 5.13
CA HIS A 62 4.72 -5.04 5.31
C HIS A 62 3.94 -3.77 4.98
N PHE A 63 2.99 -3.90 4.09
CA PHE A 63 2.06 -2.84 3.70
C PHE A 63 0.66 -3.25 4.13
N HIS A 64 0.03 -2.40 4.90
CA HIS A 64 -1.35 -2.57 5.33
C HIS A 64 -2.18 -1.39 4.85
N TYR A 65 -3.17 -1.64 4.01
CA TYR A 65 -4.08 -0.63 3.50
C TYR A 65 -5.50 -0.97 3.90
N ARG A 66 -6.24 0.05 4.27
CA ARG A 66 -7.65 -0.05 4.61
C ARG A 66 -8.41 1.07 3.91
N ASN A 67 -9.41 0.70 3.13
CA ASN A 67 -10.36 1.59 2.50
C ASN A 67 -11.73 1.35 3.12
N VAL A 68 -12.41 2.41 3.49
CA VAL A 68 -13.79 2.35 3.97
C VAL A 68 -14.57 3.44 3.27
N GLN A 69 -15.74 3.08 2.75
CA GLN A 69 -16.68 4.04 2.19
C GLN A 69 -18.07 3.77 2.72
N ALA A 70 -18.78 4.84 2.99
CA ALA A 70 -20.16 4.79 3.42
C ALA A 70 -20.95 5.88 2.69
N THR A 71 -22.15 5.56 2.26
CA THR A 71 -23.06 6.52 1.63
C THR A 71 -24.44 6.34 2.24
N VAL A 72 -25.05 7.44 2.65
CA VAL A 72 -26.42 7.50 3.12
C VAL A 72 -27.18 8.47 2.23
N THR A 73 -28.30 8.02 1.69
CA THR A 73 -29.22 8.86 0.92
C THR A 73 -30.59 8.82 1.57
N ILE A 74 -31.10 10.00 1.90
CA ILE A 74 -32.43 10.23 2.44
C ILE A 74 -33.21 10.95 1.34
N GLY A 75 -34.41 10.47 1.05
CA GLY A 75 -35.30 11.11 0.10
C GLY A 75 -36.64 11.38 0.76
N GLU A 76 -37.11 12.59 0.69
CA GLU A 76 -38.38 13.03 1.25
C GLU A 76 -39.31 13.54 0.16
N ASP A 77 -40.52 13.07 0.20
CA ASP A 77 -41.60 13.57 -0.66
C ASP A 77 -42.25 14.79 0.01
N LEU A 78 -42.07 15.96 -0.62
CA LEU A 78 -42.58 17.22 -0.13
C LEU A 78 -43.91 17.58 -0.84
N SER A 79 -44.67 16.59 -1.31
CA SER A 79 -45.95 16.77 -1.99
C SER A 79 -47.01 17.45 -1.10
N PHE A 80 -46.83 17.48 0.21
CA PHE A 80 -47.65 18.23 1.13
C PHE A 80 -47.47 19.75 1.00
N ILE A 81 -46.31 20.20 0.51
CA ILE A 81 -46.06 21.61 0.17
C ILE A 81 -46.58 21.91 -1.25
N THR A 82 -46.08 21.11 -2.20
CA THR A 82 -46.55 21.18 -3.59
C THR A 82 -46.32 19.84 -4.30
N LYS A 83 -47.35 19.42 -5.07
CA LYS A 83 -47.28 18.13 -5.79
C LYS A 83 -46.07 18.08 -6.73
N GLY A 84 -45.29 17.01 -6.64
CA GLY A 84 -44.13 16.77 -7.47
C GLY A 84 -42.80 17.35 -6.93
N LEU A 85 -42.80 17.89 -5.71
CA LEU A 85 -41.62 18.37 -5.07
C LEU A 85 -40.99 17.22 -4.23
N ARG A 86 -39.69 17.05 -4.37
CA ARG A 86 -38.90 16.05 -3.63
C ARG A 86 -37.57 16.64 -3.17
N LEU A 87 -37.18 16.34 -1.95
CA LEU A 87 -35.84 16.60 -1.40
C LEU A 87 -35.06 15.30 -1.34
N THR A 88 -33.80 15.35 -1.76
CA THR A 88 -32.85 14.24 -1.62
C THR A 88 -31.60 14.77 -0.98
N GLU A 89 -31.15 14.09 0.08
CA GLU A 89 -29.91 14.38 0.78
C GLU A 89 -29.01 13.16 0.70
N THR A 90 -27.76 13.36 0.25
CA THR A 90 -26.76 12.30 0.17
C THR A 90 -25.51 12.74 0.90
N ILE A 91 -25.06 11.91 1.83
CA ILE A 91 -23.78 12.06 2.52
C ILE A 91 -22.93 10.85 2.18
N SER A 92 -21.72 11.09 1.65
CA SER A 92 -20.77 10.05 1.32
C SER A 92 -19.45 10.32 2.05
N LEU A 93 -18.97 9.32 2.77
CA LEU A 93 -17.69 9.31 3.45
C LEU A 93 -16.77 8.29 2.79
N TYR A 94 -15.55 8.71 2.47
CA TYR A 94 -14.46 7.85 2.06
C TYR A 94 -13.28 8.05 3.00
N ASN A 95 -12.70 6.95 3.47
CA ASN A 95 -11.50 6.97 4.31
C ASN A 95 -10.51 5.93 3.77
N HIS A 96 -9.31 6.39 3.46
CA HIS A 96 -8.17 5.57 3.08
C HIS A 96 -7.08 5.70 4.14
N GLN A 97 -6.58 4.58 4.64
CA GLN A 97 -5.47 4.55 5.57
C GLN A 97 -4.43 3.54 5.10
N GLY A 98 -3.19 4.01 4.92
CA GLY A 98 -2.04 3.18 4.59
C GLY A 98 -1.00 3.22 5.69
N GLN A 99 -0.52 2.05 6.08
CA GLN A 99 0.60 1.90 7.00
C GLN A 99 1.62 0.97 6.38
N TYR A 100 2.90 1.25 6.60
CA TYR A 100 3.94 0.30 6.25
C TYR A 100 5.11 0.35 7.23
N TYR A 101 5.76 -0.76 7.38
CA TYR A 101 6.99 -0.88 8.15
C TYR A 101 7.94 -1.89 7.52
N TYR A 102 9.21 -1.78 7.85
CA TYR A 102 10.24 -2.73 7.44
C TYR A 102 10.71 -3.52 8.65
N LYS A 103 11.03 -4.77 8.40
CA LYS A 103 11.88 -5.57 9.28
C LYS A 103 13.13 -5.90 8.51
N THR A 104 14.28 -5.46 9.03
CA THR A 104 15.58 -5.63 8.39
C THR A 104 16.51 -6.44 9.26
N LYS A 105 17.34 -7.26 8.66
CA LYS A 105 18.50 -7.88 9.29
C LYS A 105 19.61 -8.10 8.28
N ASP A 106 20.82 -8.17 8.74
CA ASP A 106 21.97 -8.60 7.95
C ASP A 106 22.19 -10.10 8.06
N TYR A 107 22.81 -10.66 7.04
CA TYR A 107 23.16 -12.07 6.96
C TYR A 107 24.61 -12.26 6.55
N GLN A 108 25.21 -13.32 7.06
CA GLN A 108 26.59 -13.68 6.78
C GLN A 108 26.71 -14.37 5.42
N ARG A 109 27.79 -14.06 4.71
CA ARG A 109 28.17 -14.67 3.44
C ARG A 109 29.54 -15.32 3.57
N PHE A 110 29.85 -16.22 2.66
CA PHE A 110 31.06 -17.03 2.70
C PHE A 110 31.85 -16.91 1.40
N ALA A 111 33.07 -16.39 1.48
CA ALA A 111 33.93 -16.26 0.33
C ALA A 111 34.88 -17.47 0.24
N PRO A 112 34.92 -18.18 -0.89
CA PRO A 112 35.85 -19.29 -1.08
C PRO A 112 37.26 -18.77 -1.28
N TYR A 113 38.23 -19.44 -0.68
CA TYR A 113 39.67 -19.24 -0.90
C TYR A 113 40.41 -20.58 -0.78
N ILE A 114 41.64 -20.65 -1.33
CA ILE A 114 42.48 -21.85 -1.23
C ILE A 114 43.55 -21.58 -0.19
N SER A 115 43.66 -22.48 0.80
CA SER A 115 44.76 -22.52 1.79
C SER A 115 45.25 -23.96 1.92
N ASP A 116 46.58 -24.14 1.85
CA ASP A 116 47.21 -25.45 1.94
C ASP A 116 46.69 -26.49 0.97
N GLY A 117 46.32 -26.04 -0.25
CA GLY A 117 45.75 -26.89 -1.28
C GLY A 117 44.31 -27.34 -1.05
N ALA A 118 43.68 -26.87 0.04
CA ALA A 118 42.26 -27.15 0.35
C ALA A 118 41.38 -25.90 0.17
N LEU A 119 40.14 -26.14 -0.25
CA LEU A 119 39.13 -25.08 -0.34
C LEU A 119 38.59 -24.71 1.06
N GLN A 120 38.78 -23.46 1.43
CA GLN A 120 38.33 -22.88 2.69
C GLN A 120 37.33 -21.78 2.44
N TYR A 121 36.64 -21.32 3.49
CA TYR A 121 35.66 -20.24 3.41
C TYR A 121 35.90 -19.22 4.50
N SER A 122 36.05 -17.94 4.11
CA SER A 122 36.04 -16.81 5.04
C SER A 122 34.68 -16.18 5.12
N THR A 123 34.34 -15.64 6.28
CA THR A 123 33.07 -14.98 6.52
C THR A 123 33.10 -13.52 6.08
N ILE A 124 31.99 -13.03 5.49
CA ILE A 124 31.78 -11.63 5.09
C ILE A 124 30.48 -11.16 5.71
N GLY A 125 30.53 -10.00 6.37
CA GLY A 125 29.38 -9.39 7.05
C GLY A 125 29.06 -10.06 8.39
N THR A 126 28.00 -9.59 8.99
CA THR A 126 27.48 -10.07 10.29
C THR A 126 26.24 -10.92 10.09
N GLN A 127 26.00 -11.81 11.01
CA GLN A 127 24.75 -12.56 11.08
C GLN A 127 23.92 -11.98 12.22
N ASP A 128 22.85 -11.26 11.87
CA ASP A 128 21.91 -10.80 12.87
C ASP A 128 20.97 -11.95 13.28
N THR A 129 20.73 -12.06 14.58
CA THR A 129 19.76 -13.01 15.13
C THR A 129 18.36 -12.47 15.06
N ASP A 130 18.21 -11.17 15.26
CA ASP A 130 16.94 -10.48 15.39
C ASP A 130 16.70 -9.47 14.27
N PHE A 131 15.42 -9.23 13.96
CA PHE A 131 15.04 -8.17 13.05
C PHE A 131 15.06 -6.81 13.72
N THR A 132 15.68 -5.84 13.08
CA THR A 132 15.50 -4.43 13.41
C THR A 132 14.24 -3.93 12.76
N ILE A 133 13.32 -3.35 13.55
CA ILE A 133 12.11 -2.72 13.04
C ILE A 133 12.43 -1.27 12.72
N SER A 134 12.30 -0.91 11.47
CA SER A 134 12.44 0.47 11.02
C SER A 134 11.09 1.01 10.57
N ASN A 135 10.63 2.03 11.28
CA ASN A 135 9.45 2.83 10.93
C ASN A 135 9.85 4.19 10.32
N THR A 136 11.05 4.28 9.77
CA THR A 136 11.64 5.56 9.36
C THR A 136 11.13 6.10 8.02
N GLY A 137 9.99 5.67 7.53
CA GLY A 137 9.38 6.31 6.38
C GLY A 137 8.40 7.43 6.78
N ASN A 138 8.54 8.61 6.22
CA ASN A 138 7.61 9.75 6.38
C ASN A 138 6.17 9.45 5.90
N ASN A 139 5.92 8.26 5.38
CA ASN A 139 4.62 7.78 4.90
C ASN A 139 3.96 6.78 5.84
N ARG A 140 4.23 6.90 7.13
CA ARG A 140 3.74 5.93 8.12
C ARG A 140 2.23 5.80 8.18
N ASN A 141 1.53 6.88 7.90
CA ASN A 141 0.08 6.93 7.98
C ASN A 141 -0.43 7.94 6.95
N ALA A 142 -0.46 7.56 5.68
CA ALA A 142 -1.22 8.35 4.73
C ALA A 142 -2.71 8.10 5.01
N ALA A 143 -3.30 8.89 5.88
CA ALA A 143 -4.73 8.90 6.07
C ALA A 143 -5.34 9.97 5.17
N GLN A 144 -6.26 9.57 4.32
CA GLN A 144 -7.02 10.45 3.46
C GLN A 144 -8.49 10.26 3.76
N SER A 145 -9.19 11.34 3.99
CA SER A 145 -10.63 11.31 4.14
C SER A 145 -11.30 12.30 3.19
N ARG A 146 -12.43 11.89 2.66
CA ARG A 146 -13.27 12.73 1.81
C ARG A 146 -14.71 12.63 2.28
N LEU A 147 -15.30 13.77 2.56
CA LEU A 147 -16.68 13.91 2.92
C LEU A 147 -17.40 14.68 1.80
N ASN A 148 -18.33 14.02 1.13
CA ASN A 148 -19.22 14.65 0.17
C ASN A 148 -20.60 14.80 0.76
N THR A 149 -21.18 15.98 0.57
CA THR A 149 -22.57 16.27 0.94
C THR A 149 -23.28 16.82 -0.28
N GLU A 150 -24.41 16.24 -0.63
CA GLU A 150 -25.25 16.68 -1.73
C GLU A 150 -26.68 16.83 -1.24
N ILE A 151 -27.28 17.97 -1.54
CA ILE A 151 -28.68 18.25 -1.27
C ILE A 151 -29.32 18.67 -2.60
N ALA A 152 -30.36 17.96 -3.02
CA ALA A 152 -31.02 18.21 -4.26
C ALA A 152 -32.55 18.37 -4.03
N LEU A 153 -33.07 19.50 -4.43
CA LEU A 153 -34.52 19.75 -4.49
C LEU A 153 -34.97 19.60 -5.94
N THR A 154 -35.84 18.65 -6.19
CA THR A 154 -36.37 18.37 -7.53
C THR A 154 -37.86 18.62 -7.55
N TYR A 155 -38.33 19.24 -8.64
CA TYR A 155 -39.75 19.46 -8.91
C TYR A 155 -40.11 18.90 -10.27
N GLU A 156 -41.19 18.13 -10.32
CA GLU A 156 -41.69 17.57 -11.56
C GLU A 156 -43.22 17.48 -11.50
N ARG A 157 -43.90 18.15 -12.44
CA ARG A 157 -45.33 18.16 -12.47
C ARG A 157 -45.88 18.31 -13.88
N GLU A 158 -47.00 17.63 -14.13
CA GLU A 158 -47.79 17.75 -15.37
C GLU A 158 -48.96 18.68 -15.17
N PHE A 159 -49.15 19.59 -16.13
CA PHE A 159 -50.26 20.51 -16.23
C PHE A 159 -50.93 20.32 -17.57
N GLY A 160 -51.92 19.46 -17.59
CA GLY A 160 -52.60 19.07 -18.84
C GLY A 160 -51.64 18.40 -19.82
N LYS A 161 -51.29 19.07 -20.92
CA LYS A 161 -50.35 18.56 -21.93
C LYS A 161 -48.90 19.02 -21.71
N HIS A 162 -48.68 19.81 -20.69
CA HIS A 162 -47.36 20.38 -20.39
C HIS A 162 -46.71 19.69 -19.17
N ARG A 163 -45.46 19.29 -19.29
CA ARG A 163 -44.64 18.79 -18.17
C ARG A 163 -43.62 19.84 -17.82
N VAL A 164 -43.59 20.24 -16.57
CA VAL A 164 -42.62 21.18 -16.02
C VAL A 164 -41.70 20.42 -15.05
N SER A 165 -40.39 20.54 -15.24
CA SER A 165 -39.41 19.97 -14.34
C SER A 165 -38.30 20.97 -14.06
N GLY A 166 -37.76 20.94 -12.86
CA GLY A 166 -36.63 21.76 -12.45
C GLY A 166 -35.90 21.11 -11.29
N SER A 167 -34.64 21.44 -11.12
CA SER A 167 -33.84 20.99 -10.00
C SER A 167 -32.96 22.12 -9.50
N PHE A 168 -32.78 22.16 -8.19
CA PHE A 168 -31.82 23.01 -7.50
C PHE A 168 -31.00 22.14 -6.57
N GLY A 169 -29.68 22.28 -6.59
CA GLY A 169 -28.78 21.44 -5.78
C GLY A 169 -27.66 22.23 -5.15
N TYR A 170 -27.22 21.73 -4.02
CA TYR A 170 -26.01 22.13 -3.33
C TYR A 170 -25.07 20.92 -3.24
N HIS A 171 -23.79 21.13 -3.56
CA HIS A 171 -22.74 20.13 -3.41
C HIS A 171 -21.59 20.70 -2.56
N GLY A 172 -21.23 19.98 -1.51
CA GLY A 172 -20.10 20.27 -0.65
C GLY A 172 -19.09 19.11 -0.68
N ASP A 173 -17.82 19.42 -0.83
CA ASP A 173 -16.74 18.45 -0.81
C ASP A 173 -15.64 18.91 0.16
N LYS A 174 -15.30 18.05 1.11
CA LYS A 174 -14.19 18.27 2.03
C LYS A 174 -13.19 17.13 1.93
N TYR A 175 -11.97 17.46 1.50
CA TYR A 175 -10.86 16.53 1.42
C TYR A 175 -9.83 16.86 2.49
N THR A 176 -9.39 15.85 3.22
CA THR A 176 -8.39 15.99 4.29
C THR A 176 -7.30 14.94 4.11
N ILE A 177 -6.05 15.36 4.20
CA ILE A 177 -4.88 14.47 4.25
C ILE A 177 -4.26 14.65 5.63
N GLU A 178 -4.07 13.55 6.34
CA GLU A 178 -3.39 13.52 7.63
C GLU A 178 -2.07 12.75 7.48
N GLY A 179 -1.00 13.22 8.13
CA GLY A 179 0.26 12.48 8.22
C GLY A 179 1.37 12.93 7.26
N THR A 180 1.45 14.22 6.95
CA THR A 180 2.65 14.84 6.37
C THR A 180 3.60 15.31 7.46
#